data_6435d3c2a285a4b659b9cc2d28deff30
#
_entry.id   6435d3c2a285a4b659b9cc2d28deff30
#
_cell.length_a   1.000
_cell.length_b   1.000
_cell.length_c   1.000
_cell.angle_alpha   90.00
_cell.angle_beta   90.00
_cell.angle_gamma   90.00
#
_symmetry.space_group_name_H-M   'P 1'
#
loop_
_entity.id
_entity.type
_entity.pdbx_description
1 polymer ?
#
loop_
_entity_poly.entity_id
_entity_poly.type
_entity_poly.pdbx_seq_one_letter_code
_entity_poly.pdbx_strand_id
1 'polypeptide(L)' 'MILPKKHLSVQESFIGFGGFLLSHLCQPMDVDSLWDTYKDAYSDLRYPVKFSFDEFIVTLDFLYMIGAIKSEKGVLYEVN' A
#
# COMPACT_ATOMS: atom_id res chain seq x y z
N MET A 1 -17.48 8.32 12.84
CA MET A 1 -16.97 7.04 12.85
C MET A 1 -16.52 6.64 14.22
N ILE A 2 -16.62 5.42 14.51
CA ILE A 2 -16.30 5.01 15.73
C ILE A 2 -14.92 4.72 15.87
N LEU A 3 -14.27 5.19 16.82
CA LEU A 3 -12.99 4.87 17.05
C LEU A 3 -12.93 3.76 17.94
N PRO A 4 -12.26 2.75 17.60
CA PRO A 4 -12.15 1.62 18.42
C PRO A 4 -11.33 2.00 19.60
N LYS A 5 -11.53 1.39 20.64
CA LYS A 5 -10.82 1.65 21.73
C LYS A 5 -9.46 1.32 21.52
N LYS A 6 -9.15 0.43 20.68
CA LYS A 6 -7.91 0.16 20.38
C LYS A 6 -7.40 1.08 19.53
N HIS A 7 -6.88 1.93 19.48
CA HIS A 7 -6.33 2.90 18.69
C HIS A 7 -5.55 2.30 17.56
N LEU A 8 -6.16 2.09 16.47
CA LEU A 8 -5.46 1.65 15.29
C LEU A 8 -4.46 2.72 14.93
N SER A 9 -3.21 2.36 14.73
CA SER A 9 -2.24 3.32 14.26
C SER A 9 -2.48 3.55 12.78
N VAL A 10 -1.90 4.59 12.24
CA VAL A 10 -2.05 4.89 10.81
C VAL A 10 -1.52 3.72 10.00
N GLN A 11 -0.44 3.08 10.44
CA GLN A 11 0.11 1.95 9.70
C GLN A 11 -0.83 0.77 9.67
N GLU A 12 -1.79 0.67 10.61
CA GLU A 12 -2.70 -0.44 10.64
C GLU A 12 -3.90 -0.22 9.75
N SER A 13 -4.06 0.95 9.18
CA SER A 13 -5.21 1.24 8.35
C SER A 13 -4.85 1.09 6.89
N PHE A 14 -5.88 0.95 6.03
CA PHE A 14 -5.65 0.92 4.61
C PHE A 14 -5.11 2.26 4.13
N ILE A 15 -5.44 3.36 4.81
CA ILE A 15 -4.93 4.67 4.44
C ILE A 15 -3.43 4.69 4.66
N GLY A 16 -2.96 4.19 5.81
CA GLY A 16 -1.54 4.13 6.08
C GLY A 16 -0.81 3.20 5.15
N PHE A 17 -1.41 2.03 4.86
CA PHE A 17 -0.80 1.09 3.95
C PHE A 17 -0.72 1.70 2.54
N GLY A 18 -1.80 2.38 2.11
CA GLY A 18 -1.79 3.07 0.83
C GLY A 18 -0.70 4.12 0.75
N GLY A 19 -0.50 4.89 1.82
CA GLY A 19 0.57 5.88 1.88
C GLY A 19 1.95 5.24 1.77
N PHE A 20 2.13 4.09 2.43
CA PHE A 20 3.39 3.37 2.36
C PHE A 20 3.64 2.91 0.91
N LEU A 21 2.63 2.34 0.27
CA LEU A 21 2.77 1.86 -1.10
C LEU A 21 3.07 3.02 -2.05
N LEU A 22 2.37 4.15 -1.87
CA LEU A 22 2.62 5.31 -2.71
C LEU A 22 4.04 5.82 -2.57
N SER A 23 4.59 5.76 -1.37
CA SER A 23 5.94 6.26 -1.15
C SER A 23 6.97 5.44 -1.92
N HIS A 24 6.64 4.20 -2.27
CA HIS A 24 7.54 3.36 -3.03
C HIS A 24 7.29 3.44 -4.54
N LEU A 25 6.25 4.13 -4.96
CA LEU A 25 5.94 4.29 -6.37
C LEU A 25 6.48 5.59 -6.95
N CYS A 26 7.48 6.17 -6.31
CA CYS A 26 8.18 7.30 -6.88
C CYS A 26 8.88 6.81 -8.15
N GLN A 27 9.15 5.52 -8.26
CA GLN A 27 9.57 4.92 -9.51
C GLN A 27 8.55 3.88 -9.86
N PRO A 28 8.15 3.77 -11.11
CA PRO A 28 7.15 2.78 -11.51
C PRO A 28 7.61 1.37 -11.21
N MET A 29 6.69 0.52 -10.77
CA MET A 29 7.03 -0.87 -10.55
C MET A 29 5.80 -1.75 -10.76
N ASP A 30 6.02 -2.99 -11.10
CA ASP A 30 4.90 -3.90 -11.29
C ASP A 30 4.33 -4.35 -9.94
N VAL A 31 3.17 -4.96 -9.98
CA VAL A 31 2.46 -5.36 -8.77
C VAL A 31 3.29 -6.31 -7.92
N ASP A 32 3.93 -7.30 -8.56
CA ASP A 32 4.69 -8.29 -7.81
C ASP A 32 5.90 -7.67 -7.13
N SER A 33 6.56 -6.74 -7.78
CA SER A 33 7.71 -6.05 -7.19
C SER A 33 7.27 -5.19 -6.02
N LEU A 34 6.12 -4.53 -6.13
CA LEU A 34 5.62 -3.72 -5.04
C LEU A 34 5.25 -4.60 -3.84
N TRP A 35 4.64 -5.75 -4.11
CA TRP A 35 4.31 -6.69 -3.03
C TRP A 35 5.58 -7.19 -2.35
N ASP A 36 6.62 -7.49 -3.13
CA ASP A 36 7.89 -7.94 -2.58
C ASP A 36 8.53 -6.83 -1.74
N THR A 37 8.41 -5.59 -2.18
CA THR A 37 8.93 -4.45 -1.43
C THR A 37 8.26 -4.37 -0.07
N TYR A 38 6.94 -4.57 -0.03
CA TYR A 38 6.22 -4.57 1.23
C TYR A 38 6.65 -5.74 2.11
N LYS A 39 6.77 -6.94 1.53
CA LYS A 39 7.15 -8.11 2.31
C LYS A 39 8.54 -7.94 2.91
N ASP A 40 9.45 -7.33 2.17
CA ASP A 40 10.78 -7.07 2.67
C ASP A 40 10.74 -6.07 3.82
N ALA A 41 9.92 -5.03 3.69
CA ALA A 41 9.79 -4.04 4.75
C ALA A 41 9.19 -4.66 6.00
N TYR A 42 8.24 -5.57 5.84
CA TYR A 42 7.63 -6.23 6.97
C TYR A 42 8.66 -7.15 7.65
N SER A 43 9.43 -7.90 6.86
CA SER A 43 10.44 -8.79 7.40
C SER A 43 11.54 -8.04 8.13
N ASP A 44 11.89 -6.85 7.63
CA ASP A 44 12.92 -6.05 8.25
C ASP A 44 12.39 -5.18 9.37
N LEU A 45 11.14 -5.35 9.76
CA LEU A 45 10.49 -4.59 10.81
C LEU A 45 10.40 -3.10 10.49
N ARG A 46 10.50 -2.73 9.22
CA ARG A 46 10.32 -1.33 8.85
C ARG A 46 8.85 -0.98 8.69
N TYR A 47 8.02 -1.98 8.44
CA TYR A 47 6.58 -1.77 8.42
C TYR A 47 5.96 -2.75 9.40
N PRO A 48 5.30 -2.28 10.44
CA PRO A 48 4.95 -3.14 11.58
C PRO A 48 3.73 -4.03 11.42
N VAL A 49 2.95 -3.82 10.38
CA VAL A 49 1.67 -4.52 10.28
C VAL A 49 1.69 -5.52 9.15
N LYS A 50 1.12 -6.70 9.39
CA LYS A 50 1.05 -7.71 8.37
C LYS A 50 -0.25 -7.56 7.60
N PHE A 51 -0.16 -7.46 6.29
CA PHE A 51 -1.32 -7.44 5.42
C PHE A 51 -1.25 -8.63 4.49
N SER A 52 -2.39 -9.21 4.16
CA SER A 52 -2.46 -10.30 3.20
C SER A 52 -2.36 -9.75 1.78
N PHE A 53 -2.12 -10.64 0.84
CA PHE A 53 -2.08 -10.22 -0.56
C PHE A 53 -3.44 -9.67 -0.99
N ASP A 54 -4.53 -10.26 -0.51
CA ASP A 54 -5.87 -9.75 -0.84
C ASP A 54 -6.05 -8.34 -0.31
N GLU A 55 -5.57 -8.07 0.89
CA GLU A 55 -5.66 -6.73 1.46
C GLU A 55 -4.80 -5.74 0.68
N PHE A 56 -3.65 -6.20 0.19
CA PHE A 56 -2.79 -5.40 -0.65
C PHE A 56 -3.52 -5.03 -1.96
N ILE A 57 -4.19 -6.00 -2.58
CA ILE A 57 -4.92 -5.73 -3.81
C ILE A 57 -6.07 -4.75 -3.56
N VAL A 58 -6.79 -4.92 -2.45
CA VAL A 58 -7.87 -3.99 -2.10
C VAL A 58 -7.32 -2.58 -1.93
N THR A 59 -6.14 -2.47 -1.31
CA THR A 59 -5.52 -1.16 -1.10
C THR A 59 -5.15 -0.53 -2.45
N LEU A 60 -4.64 -1.34 -3.38
CA LEU A 60 -4.32 -0.82 -4.71
C LEU A 60 -5.58 -0.37 -5.44
N ASP A 61 -6.67 -1.13 -5.31
CA ASP A 61 -7.93 -0.75 -5.94
C ASP A 61 -8.42 0.59 -5.39
N PHE A 62 -8.28 0.79 -4.10
CA PHE A 62 -8.66 2.04 -3.49
C PHE A 62 -7.81 3.19 -4.06
N LEU A 63 -6.51 3.00 -4.16
CA LEU A 63 -5.63 4.03 -4.70
C LEU A 63 -5.97 4.35 -6.15
N TYR A 64 -6.36 3.33 -6.92
CA TYR A 64 -6.81 3.55 -8.27
C TYR A 64 -8.08 4.38 -8.29
N MET A 65 -9.05 4.04 -7.45
CA MET A 65 -10.33 4.73 -7.44
C MET A 65 -10.22 6.20 -7.08
N ILE A 66 -9.28 6.55 -6.21
CA ILE A 66 -9.13 7.95 -5.86
C ILE A 66 -8.15 8.66 -6.79
N GLY A 67 -7.65 7.98 -7.80
CA GLY A 67 -6.78 8.60 -8.78
C GLY A 67 -5.35 8.80 -8.33
N ALA A 68 -4.93 8.11 -7.26
CA ALA A 68 -3.58 8.28 -6.74
C ALA A 68 -2.54 7.49 -7.53
N ILE A 69 -2.97 6.39 -8.18
CA ILE A 69 -2.06 5.60 -9.01
C ILE A 69 -2.71 5.27 -10.32
N LYS A 70 -1.89 4.94 -11.31
CA LYS A 70 -2.34 4.46 -12.59
C LYS A 70 -1.44 3.31 -12.99
N SER A 71 -1.88 2.52 -13.96
CA SER A 71 -1.02 1.48 -14.48
C SER A 71 -0.92 1.63 -15.99
N GLU A 72 0.24 1.28 -16.52
CA GLU A 72 0.46 1.34 -17.93
C GLU A 72 1.39 0.20 -18.28
N LYS A 73 0.97 -0.69 -19.16
CA LYS A 73 1.77 -1.82 -19.59
C LYS A 73 2.23 -2.68 -18.41
N GLY A 74 1.34 -2.87 -17.46
CA GLY A 74 1.63 -3.73 -16.32
C GLY A 74 2.45 -3.08 -15.22
N VAL A 75 2.72 -1.79 -15.33
CA VAL A 75 3.52 -1.09 -14.33
C VAL A 75 2.66 -0.06 -13.64
N LEU A 76 2.76 0.00 -12.31
CA LEU A 76 2.03 0.98 -11.52
C LEU A 76 2.89 2.20 -11.30
N TYR A 77 2.28 3.37 -11.26
CA TYR A 77 3.01 4.58 -10.94
C TYR A 77 2.12 5.59 -10.23
N GLU A 78 2.75 6.44 -9.48
CA GLU A 78 2.05 7.46 -8.73
C GLU A 78 1.65 8.60 -9.65
N VAL A 79 0.44 9.14 -9.45
CA VAL A 79 -0.01 10.26 -10.25
C VAL A 79 0.23 11.51 -9.45
N ASN A 80 0.86 12.46 -10.05
CA ASN A 80 1.13 13.72 -9.37
C ASN A 80 0.10 14.77 -9.73
#